data_025df31b3123663169184d35c7a12d08
#
_entry.id   025df31b3123663169184d35c7a12d08
#
_cell.length_a   1.000
_cell.length_b   1.000
_cell.length_c   1.000
_cell.angle_alpha   90.00
_cell.angle_beta   90.00
_cell.angle_gamma   90.00
#
_symmetry.space_group_name_H-M   'P 1'
#
loop_
_entity.id
_entity.type
_entity.pdbx_description
1 polymer ?
#
loop_
_entity_poly.entity_id
_entity_poly.type
_entity_poly.pdbx_seq_one_letter_code
_entity_poly.pdbx_strand_id
1 'polypeptide(L)'
;MSTTRPDRHDSESYRVIVVCTGNICRSPMGEFILRELFEEAGLGDRVEVDSAGTTSWEAGNPADRRTLEVLRRNGHDDFGGVDHVARQFERSWIDGRDLILAADSGHLDDLRRMARTEEQRSRIRLFREFDPQAVAAGDLDMDDPWYGDGAAFDRTYAEVTAAAAGVVEHVRQELAARDGALRS
;
A
#
# COMPACT_ATOMS: atom_id res chain seq x y z
N MET A 1 -32.64 13.36 -3.83
CA MET A 1 -32.23 12.02 -3.37
C MET A 1 -30.93 12.19 -2.60
N SER A 2 -30.99 12.05 -1.29
CA SER A 2 -29.84 12.22 -0.39
C SER A 2 -28.98 10.98 -0.48
N THR A 3 -27.79 11.08 -1.10
CA THR A 3 -26.77 10.04 -1.04
C THR A 3 -26.11 10.14 0.32
N THR A 4 -26.60 9.35 1.23
CA THR A 4 -25.96 9.13 2.53
C THR A 4 -24.57 8.55 2.26
N ARG A 5 -23.54 9.33 2.56
CA ARG A 5 -22.15 8.88 2.62
C ARG A 5 -22.11 7.70 3.62
N PRO A 6 -21.51 6.56 3.31
CA PRO A 6 -21.25 5.58 4.35
C PRO A 6 -20.29 6.21 5.35
N ASP A 7 -20.78 6.40 6.58
CA ASP A 7 -19.94 6.86 7.68
C ASP A 7 -18.81 5.87 7.88
N ARG A 8 -17.56 6.37 8.04
CA ARG A 8 -16.35 5.57 8.25
C ARG A 8 -16.42 4.64 9.47
N HIS A 9 -17.36 4.85 10.35
CA HIS A 9 -17.57 4.04 11.55
C HIS A 9 -18.25 2.70 11.29
N ASP A 10 -18.81 2.50 10.09
CA ASP A 10 -19.55 1.28 9.74
C ASP A 10 -18.70 0.23 8.97
N SER A 11 -17.43 0.53 8.63
CA SER A 11 -16.56 -0.48 8.05
C SER A 11 -15.73 -1.14 9.14
N GLU A 12 -15.98 -2.40 9.42
CA GLU A 12 -15.20 -3.21 10.38
C GLU A 12 -13.74 -3.39 9.96
N SER A 13 -13.41 -3.19 8.66
CA SER A 13 -12.08 -3.41 8.09
C SER A 13 -11.25 -2.13 8.03
N TYR A 14 -9.96 -2.24 8.38
CA TYR A 14 -8.94 -1.23 8.13
C TYR A 14 -8.47 -1.34 6.67
N ARG A 15 -8.49 -0.25 5.91
CA ARG A 15 -8.22 -0.25 4.47
C ARG A 15 -6.92 0.44 4.11
N VAL A 16 -5.98 -0.34 3.59
CA VAL A 16 -4.66 0.10 3.12
C VAL A 16 -4.62 0.03 1.59
N ILE A 17 -4.08 1.05 0.94
CA ILE A 17 -3.78 1.01 -0.49
C ILE A 17 -2.34 1.44 -0.75
N VAL A 18 -1.62 0.68 -1.59
CA VAL A 18 -0.27 0.99 -2.04
C VAL A 18 -0.30 1.61 -3.43
N VAL A 19 0.40 2.73 -3.62
CA VAL A 19 0.34 3.51 -4.87
C VAL A 19 1.74 3.76 -5.42
N CYS A 20 1.93 3.44 -6.70
CA CYS A 20 3.12 3.79 -7.49
C CYS A 20 2.71 4.46 -8.81
N THR A 21 3.55 4.46 -9.84
CA THR A 21 3.23 5.09 -11.12
C THR A 21 2.21 4.28 -11.93
N GLY A 22 2.58 3.07 -12.35
CA GLY A 22 1.80 2.25 -13.29
C GLY A 22 1.02 1.11 -12.66
N ASN A 23 1.18 0.86 -11.37
CA ASN A 23 0.54 -0.27 -10.68
C ASN A 23 0.92 -1.66 -11.24
N ILE A 24 2.18 -1.81 -11.69
CA ILE A 24 2.67 -3.10 -12.20
C ILE A 24 3.93 -3.62 -11.48
N CYS A 25 4.68 -2.77 -10.77
CA CYS A 25 5.91 -3.15 -10.07
C CYS A 25 5.81 -2.96 -8.54
N ARG A 26 6.06 -1.74 -8.04
CA ARG A 26 6.20 -1.43 -6.61
C ARG A 26 4.90 -1.64 -5.83
N SER A 27 3.81 -1.11 -6.31
CA SER A 27 2.53 -1.18 -5.60
C SER A 27 1.92 -2.58 -5.54
N PRO A 28 1.92 -3.42 -6.61
CA PRO A 28 1.46 -4.79 -6.46
C PRO A 28 2.40 -5.63 -5.58
N MET A 29 3.72 -5.39 -5.61
CA MET A 29 4.65 -6.04 -4.69
C MET A 29 4.30 -5.72 -3.23
N GLY A 30 4.02 -4.45 -2.93
CA GLY A 30 3.58 -4.02 -1.61
C GLY A 30 2.24 -4.64 -1.19
N GLU A 31 1.27 -4.68 -2.10
CA GLU A 31 -0.03 -5.30 -1.86
C GLU A 31 0.11 -6.78 -1.47
N PHE A 32 0.85 -7.57 -2.24
CA PHE A 32 0.99 -9.00 -2.00
C PHE A 32 1.71 -9.29 -0.68
N ILE A 33 2.82 -8.61 -0.42
CA ILE A 33 3.59 -8.79 0.82
C ILE A 33 2.77 -8.36 2.04
N LEU A 34 2.08 -7.22 1.98
CA LEU A 34 1.24 -6.77 3.09
C LEU A 34 0.08 -7.72 3.38
N ARG A 35 -0.59 -8.24 2.36
CA ARG A 35 -1.67 -9.23 2.54
C ARG A 35 -1.16 -10.44 3.30
N GLU A 36 -0.04 -11.02 2.87
CA GLU A 36 0.56 -12.18 3.51
C GLU A 36 0.94 -11.88 4.96
N LEU A 37 1.61 -10.75 5.22
CA LEU A 37 2.01 -10.38 6.58
C LEU A 37 0.81 -10.09 7.50
N PHE A 38 -0.29 -9.53 6.99
CA PHE A 38 -1.51 -9.36 7.79
C PHE A 38 -2.18 -10.70 8.11
N GLU A 39 -2.19 -11.65 7.17
CA GLU A 39 -2.66 -13.03 7.44
C GLU A 39 -1.80 -13.69 8.52
N GLU A 40 -0.47 -13.66 8.40
CA GLU A 40 0.47 -14.20 9.40
C GLU A 40 0.31 -13.55 10.78
N ALA A 41 -0.02 -12.26 10.80
CA ALA A 41 -0.28 -11.52 12.04
C ALA A 41 -1.66 -11.79 12.66
N GLY A 42 -2.51 -12.63 12.03
CA GLY A 42 -3.89 -12.88 12.44
C GLY A 42 -4.83 -11.69 12.26
N LEU A 43 -4.51 -10.79 11.32
CA LEU A 43 -5.27 -9.58 11.01
C LEU A 43 -5.96 -9.63 9.64
N GLY A 44 -5.85 -10.74 8.91
CA GLY A 44 -6.38 -10.87 7.55
C GLY A 44 -7.87 -10.55 7.44
N ASP A 45 -8.68 -10.96 8.40
CA ASP A 45 -10.11 -10.68 8.42
C ASP A 45 -10.45 -9.21 8.79
N ARG A 46 -9.47 -8.44 9.26
CA ARG A 46 -9.66 -7.05 9.75
C ARG A 46 -8.99 -6.01 8.87
N VAL A 47 -8.15 -6.41 7.92
CA VAL A 47 -7.39 -5.50 7.07
C VAL A 47 -7.58 -5.85 5.61
N GLU A 48 -8.02 -4.89 4.83
CA GLU A 48 -8.09 -4.99 3.37
C GLU A 48 -6.88 -4.25 2.78
N VAL A 49 -6.17 -4.90 1.86
CA VAL A 49 -5.05 -4.30 1.14
C VAL A 49 -5.32 -4.37 -0.36
N ASP A 50 -5.15 -3.25 -1.03
CA ASP A 50 -5.19 -3.16 -2.48
C ASP A 50 -4.08 -2.24 -3.02
N SER A 51 -3.99 -2.07 -4.34
CA SER A 51 -3.00 -1.21 -4.96
C SER A 51 -3.55 -0.47 -6.18
N ALA A 52 -2.88 0.62 -6.55
CA ALA A 52 -3.21 1.42 -7.73
C ALA A 52 -1.97 2.18 -8.26
N GLY A 53 -2.11 2.81 -9.42
CA GLY A 53 -1.13 3.73 -9.97
C GLY A 53 -1.61 5.17 -9.97
N THR A 54 -0.69 6.13 -10.00
CA THR A 54 -1.05 7.54 -10.21
C THR A 54 -1.44 7.83 -11.67
N THR A 55 -1.06 6.94 -12.59
CA THR A 55 -1.34 7.04 -14.02
C THR A 55 -2.23 5.91 -14.51
N SER A 56 -2.83 6.08 -15.68
CA SER A 56 -3.61 5.06 -16.38
C SER A 56 -2.81 4.28 -17.43
N TRP A 57 -1.49 4.52 -17.52
CA TRP A 57 -0.67 3.99 -18.63
C TRP A 57 -0.68 2.48 -18.74
N GLU A 58 -0.73 1.80 -17.61
CA GLU A 58 -0.72 0.34 -17.51
C GLU A 58 -2.10 -0.24 -17.13
N ALA A 59 -3.14 0.57 -17.07
CA ALA A 59 -4.47 0.12 -16.66
C ALA A 59 -4.95 -1.06 -17.53
N GLY A 60 -5.39 -2.13 -16.86
CA GLY A 60 -5.80 -3.38 -17.51
C GLY A 60 -4.68 -4.42 -17.67
N ASN A 61 -3.43 -4.06 -17.44
CA ASN A 61 -2.30 -4.97 -17.54
C ASN A 61 -2.07 -5.77 -16.24
N PRO A 62 -1.48 -6.98 -16.33
CA PRO A 62 -1.05 -7.74 -15.16
C PRO A 62 0.17 -7.07 -14.49
N ALA A 63 0.55 -7.55 -13.31
CA ALA A 63 1.82 -7.19 -12.70
C ALA A 63 3.00 -7.54 -13.62
N ASP A 64 4.07 -6.74 -13.56
CA ASP A 64 5.30 -7.00 -14.31
C ASP A 64 5.84 -8.40 -13.97
N ARG A 65 6.25 -9.15 -14.99
CA ARG A 65 6.76 -10.52 -14.82
C ARG A 65 7.92 -10.56 -13.84
N ARG A 66 8.81 -9.55 -13.84
CA ARG A 66 9.95 -9.46 -12.92
C ARG A 66 9.51 -9.27 -11.47
N THR A 67 8.41 -8.54 -11.24
CA THR A 67 7.77 -8.45 -9.91
C THR A 67 7.33 -9.84 -9.43
N LEU A 68 6.65 -10.60 -10.28
CA LEU A 68 6.20 -11.95 -9.92
C LEU A 68 7.37 -12.92 -9.73
N GLU A 69 8.44 -12.79 -10.52
CA GLU A 69 9.64 -13.61 -10.41
C GLU A 69 10.39 -13.38 -9.08
N VAL A 70 10.58 -12.12 -8.67
CA VAL A 70 11.25 -11.82 -7.40
C VAL A 70 10.42 -12.29 -6.20
N LEU A 71 9.10 -12.15 -6.26
CA LEU A 71 8.20 -12.66 -5.23
C LEU A 71 8.31 -14.17 -5.09
N ARG A 72 8.20 -14.93 -6.20
CA ARG A 72 8.32 -16.40 -6.20
C ARG A 72 9.69 -16.88 -5.69
N ARG A 73 10.77 -16.26 -6.09
CA ARG A 73 12.12 -16.61 -5.60
C ARG A 73 12.26 -16.46 -4.08
N ASN A 74 11.46 -15.60 -3.49
CA ASN A 74 11.46 -15.34 -2.05
C ASN A 74 10.32 -16.06 -1.31
N GLY A 75 9.67 -17.04 -1.96
CA GLY A 75 8.69 -17.91 -1.30
C GLY A 75 7.25 -17.42 -1.31
N HIS A 76 6.95 -16.36 -2.06
CA HIS A 76 5.60 -15.84 -2.24
C HIS A 76 4.96 -16.45 -3.49
N ASP A 77 4.49 -17.70 -3.38
CA ASP A 77 3.97 -18.44 -4.55
C ASP A 77 2.45 -18.26 -4.74
N ASP A 78 1.74 -18.04 -3.65
CA ASP A 78 0.29 -17.82 -3.66
C ASP A 78 -0.02 -16.36 -3.36
N PHE A 79 -0.17 -15.55 -4.38
CA PHE A 79 -0.52 -14.14 -4.25
C PHE A 79 -1.94 -13.90 -3.68
N GLY A 80 -2.42 -14.79 -2.80
CA GLY A 80 -3.74 -14.74 -2.21
C GLY A 80 -4.85 -15.03 -3.20
N GLY A 81 -4.55 -15.76 -4.28
CA GLY A 81 -5.51 -16.06 -5.35
C GLY A 81 -5.97 -14.83 -6.14
N VAL A 82 -5.21 -13.72 -6.05
CA VAL A 82 -5.57 -12.46 -6.68
C VAL A 82 -4.90 -12.37 -8.05
N ASP A 83 -5.72 -12.38 -9.09
CA ASP A 83 -5.31 -11.95 -10.42
C ASP A 83 -5.16 -10.43 -10.41
N HIS A 84 -3.92 -9.94 -10.28
CA HIS A 84 -3.67 -8.51 -10.29
C HIS A 84 -3.96 -7.90 -11.66
N VAL A 85 -4.78 -6.86 -11.65
CA VAL A 85 -5.06 -6.01 -12.82
C VAL A 85 -4.77 -4.56 -12.46
N ALA A 86 -3.80 -3.95 -13.14
CA ALA A 86 -3.39 -2.58 -12.90
C ALA A 86 -4.54 -1.60 -13.13
N ARG A 87 -4.65 -0.61 -12.24
CA ARG A 87 -5.70 0.42 -12.28
C ARG A 87 -5.18 1.76 -11.79
N GLN A 88 -5.81 2.84 -12.23
CA GLN A 88 -5.49 4.18 -11.78
C GLN A 88 -6.20 4.48 -10.44
N PHE A 89 -5.48 5.17 -9.55
CA PHE A 89 -6.04 5.70 -8.31
C PHE A 89 -7.06 6.80 -8.58
N GLU A 90 -8.22 6.70 -7.96
CA GLU A 90 -9.26 7.70 -8.08
C GLU A 90 -9.36 8.54 -6.80
N ARG A 91 -9.52 9.87 -6.97
CA ARG A 91 -9.67 10.80 -5.85
C ARG A 91 -10.78 10.41 -4.87
N SER A 92 -11.88 9.88 -5.38
CA SER A 92 -13.03 9.41 -4.60
C SER A 92 -12.65 8.33 -3.57
N TRP A 93 -11.54 7.62 -3.78
CA TRP A 93 -11.11 6.53 -2.89
C TRP A 93 -10.43 7.02 -1.62
N ILE A 94 -9.96 8.28 -1.56
CA ILE A 94 -9.27 8.82 -0.38
C ILE A 94 -10.13 8.69 0.88
N ASP A 95 -11.42 9.00 0.78
CA ASP A 95 -12.34 8.92 1.93
C ASP A 95 -12.54 7.49 2.43
N GLY A 96 -12.43 6.51 1.56
CA GLY A 96 -12.60 5.09 1.88
C GLY A 96 -11.31 4.36 2.28
N ARG A 97 -10.18 5.06 2.47
CA ARG A 97 -8.91 4.46 2.87
C ARG A 97 -8.45 5.02 4.21
N ASP A 98 -7.96 4.15 5.08
CA ASP A 98 -7.37 4.53 6.36
C ASP A 98 -5.90 4.89 6.21
N LEU A 99 -5.20 4.21 5.32
CA LEU A 99 -3.78 4.43 5.02
C LEU A 99 -3.52 4.32 3.52
N ILE A 100 -2.89 5.34 2.96
CA ILE A 100 -2.50 5.42 1.56
C ILE A 100 -0.97 5.50 1.50
N LEU A 101 -0.32 4.48 0.98
CA LEU A 101 1.13 4.32 0.96
C LEU A 101 1.69 4.69 -0.41
N ALA A 102 2.40 5.79 -0.48
CA ALA A 102 3.09 6.25 -1.68
C ALA A 102 4.48 5.60 -1.80
N ALA A 103 4.84 5.10 -2.98
CA ALA A 103 6.14 4.47 -3.20
C ALA A 103 7.31 5.47 -3.16
N ASP A 104 7.09 6.71 -3.58
CA ASP A 104 8.09 7.79 -3.54
C ASP A 104 7.45 9.16 -3.32
N SER A 105 8.30 10.18 -3.17
CA SER A 105 7.88 11.56 -2.91
C SER A 105 7.04 12.17 -4.05
N GLY A 106 7.28 11.77 -5.30
CA GLY A 106 6.46 12.20 -6.44
C GLY A 106 5.02 11.71 -6.31
N HIS A 107 4.81 10.44 -5.96
CA HIS A 107 3.49 9.87 -5.71
C HIS A 107 2.84 10.50 -4.47
N LEU A 108 3.62 10.76 -3.41
CA LEU A 108 3.13 11.44 -2.22
C LEU A 108 2.55 12.82 -2.56
N ASP A 109 3.26 13.60 -3.34
CA ASP A 109 2.84 14.93 -3.77
C ASP A 109 1.59 14.88 -4.66
N ASP A 110 1.54 13.94 -5.62
CA ASP A 110 0.37 13.74 -6.48
C ASP A 110 -0.88 13.39 -5.67
N LEU A 111 -0.77 12.45 -4.74
CA LEU A 111 -1.88 12.04 -3.88
C LEU A 111 -2.32 13.16 -2.93
N ARG A 112 -1.38 13.89 -2.33
CA ARG A 112 -1.69 15.02 -1.44
C ARG A 112 -2.35 16.19 -2.17
N ARG A 113 -2.04 16.42 -3.45
CA ARG A 113 -2.77 17.38 -4.27
C ARG A 113 -4.24 16.99 -4.52
N MET A 114 -4.54 15.70 -4.53
CA MET A 114 -5.92 15.20 -4.64
C MET A 114 -6.70 15.38 -3.34
N ALA A 115 -6.03 15.40 -2.19
CA ALA A 115 -6.66 15.54 -0.88
C ALA A 115 -7.19 16.96 -0.64
N ARG A 116 -8.37 17.06 -0.01
CA ARG A 116 -9.06 18.33 0.27
C ARG A 116 -8.88 18.82 1.70
N THR A 117 -8.60 17.92 2.63
CA THR A 117 -8.49 18.22 4.06
C THR A 117 -7.17 17.74 4.63
N GLU A 118 -6.74 18.31 5.76
CA GLU A 118 -5.56 17.82 6.48
C GLU A 118 -5.75 16.39 6.99
N GLU A 119 -6.95 16.02 7.37
CA GLU A 119 -7.27 14.64 7.74
C GLU A 119 -7.02 13.66 6.60
N GLN A 120 -7.44 14.00 5.37
CA GLN A 120 -7.13 13.20 4.18
C GLN A 120 -5.62 13.13 3.92
N ARG A 121 -4.90 14.27 4.04
CA ARG A 121 -3.44 14.32 3.84
C ARG A 121 -2.68 13.50 4.87
N SER A 122 -3.12 13.48 6.11
CA SER A 122 -2.46 12.73 7.19
C SER A 122 -2.47 11.21 6.98
N ARG A 123 -3.40 10.70 6.16
CA ARG A 123 -3.47 9.27 5.78
C ARG A 123 -2.55 8.90 4.62
N ILE A 124 -2.02 9.90 3.90
CA ILE A 124 -1.14 9.71 2.76
C ILE A 124 0.30 9.82 3.25
N ARG A 125 1.02 8.71 3.23
CA ARG A 125 2.37 8.60 3.80
C ARG A 125 3.30 7.87 2.84
N LEU A 126 4.59 8.12 2.95
CA LEU A 126 5.59 7.32 2.23
C LEU A 126 5.65 5.90 2.80
N PHE A 127 5.71 4.90 1.94
CA PHE A 127 5.77 3.50 2.38
C PHE A 127 7.00 3.25 3.25
N ARG A 128 8.17 3.80 2.86
CA ARG A 128 9.43 3.63 3.60
C ARG A 128 9.53 4.45 4.89
N GLU A 129 8.54 5.30 5.22
CA GLU A 129 8.44 5.90 6.57
C GLU A 129 8.25 4.85 7.68
N PHE A 130 7.79 3.67 7.31
CA PHE A 130 7.58 2.54 8.23
C PHE A 130 8.80 1.63 8.37
N ASP A 131 9.89 1.91 7.65
CA ASP A 131 11.19 1.27 7.80
C ASP A 131 12.12 2.13 8.66
N PRO A 132 12.44 1.71 9.90
CA PRO A 132 13.31 2.50 10.78
C PRO A 132 14.70 2.78 10.20
N GLN A 133 15.24 1.89 9.36
CA GLN A 133 16.54 2.08 8.73
C GLN A 133 16.47 3.14 7.62
N ALA A 134 15.42 3.12 6.81
CA ALA A 134 15.17 4.15 5.80
C ALA A 134 14.99 5.53 6.43
N VAL A 135 14.24 5.62 7.53
CA VAL A 135 14.06 6.86 8.30
C VAL A 135 15.39 7.36 8.84
N ALA A 136 16.21 6.50 9.45
CA ALA A 136 17.51 6.87 9.98
C ALA A 136 18.48 7.35 8.89
N ALA A 137 18.39 6.77 7.68
CA ALA A 137 19.20 7.15 6.53
C ALA A 137 18.69 8.41 5.80
N GLY A 138 17.43 8.82 6.05
CA GLY A 138 16.77 9.88 5.28
C GLY A 138 16.46 9.48 3.82
N ASP A 139 16.36 8.17 3.55
CA ASP A 139 16.15 7.59 2.21
C ASP A 139 14.77 6.93 2.15
N LEU A 140 13.75 7.75 1.90
CA LEU A 140 12.34 7.33 1.98
C LEU A 140 11.70 7.03 0.63
N ASP A 141 12.37 7.31 -0.47
CA ASP A 141 11.88 7.01 -1.81
C ASP A 141 12.27 5.58 -2.22
N MET A 142 11.35 4.88 -2.87
CA MET A 142 11.62 3.64 -3.57
C MET A 142 11.98 3.95 -5.03
N ASP A 143 13.17 3.57 -5.46
CA ASP A 143 13.55 3.67 -6.87
C ASP A 143 12.60 2.84 -7.74
N ASP A 144 12.31 3.34 -8.94
CA ASP A 144 11.49 2.61 -9.90
C ASP A 144 12.30 1.47 -10.55
N PRO A 145 12.03 0.19 -10.26
CA PRO A 145 12.80 -0.92 -10.78
C PRO A 145 12.54 -1.16 -12.27
N TRP A 146 11.48 -0.59 -12.85
CA TRP A 146 11.08 -0.80 -14.24
C TRP A 146 12.18 -0.46 -15.23
N TYR A 147 12.98 0.59 -14.94
CA TYR A 147 14.11 1.01 -15.76
C TYR A 147 15.40 0.22 -15.51
N GLY A 148 15.41 -0.66 -14.50
CA GLY A 148 16.58 -1.43 -14.08
C GLY A 148 16.55 -2.89 -14.50
N ASP A 149 17.51 -3.63 -13.95
CA ASP A 149 17.69 -5.08 -14.10
C ASP A 149 17.06 -5.87 -12.92
N GLY A 150 17.37 -7.17 -12.85
CA GLY A 150 16.93 -8.02 -11.75
C GLY A 150 17.38 -7.54 -10.37
N ALA A 151 18.57 -6.95 -10.28
CA ALA A 151 19.06 -6.40 -9.00
C ALA A 151 18.24 -5.20 -8.53
N ALA A 152 17.65 -4.42 -9.44
CA ALA A 152 16.72 -3.34 -9.09
C ALA A 152 15.45 -3.90 -8.45
N PHE A 153 14.90 -4.99 -8.97
CA PHE A 153 13.74 -5.67 -8.39
C PHE A 153 14.07 -6.31 -7.03
N ASP A 154 15.27 -6.87 -6.86
CA ASP A 154 15.72 -7.39 -5.56
C ASP A 154 15.82 -6.28 -4.50
N ARG A 155 16.33 -5.10 -4.86
CA ARG A 155 16.34 -3.93 -3.95
C ARG A 155 14.94 -3.50 -3.57
N THR A 156 14.06 -3.35 -4.55
CA THR A 156 12.65 -2.98 -4.29
C THR A 156 11.97 -4.00 -3.37
N TYR A 157 12.22 -5.29 -3.58
CA TYR A 157 11.70 -6.35 -2.71
C TYR A 157 12.17 -6.19 -1.25
N ALA A 158 13.47 -5.92 -1.05
CA ALA A 158 14.03 -5.70 0.28
C ALA A 158 13.43 -4.46 0.95
N GLU A 159 13.29 -3.35 0.23
CA GLU A 159 12.70 -2.11 0.72
C GLU A 159 11.22 -2.28 1.08
N VAL A 160 10.44 -2.94 0.22
CA VAL A 160 9.02 -3.23 0.48
C VAL A 160 8.86 -4.12 1.71
N THR A 161 9.66 -5.19 1.81
CA THR A 161 9.56 -6.13 2.94
C THR A 161 9.90 -5.46 4.27
N ALA A 162 10.96 -4.64 4.30
CA ALA A 162 11.36 -3.91 5.50
C ALA A 162 10.27 -2.91 5.96
N ALA A 163 9.72 -2.15 5.02
CA ALA A 163 8.66 -1.19 5.32
C ALA A 163 7.34 -1.88 5.68
N ALA A 164 6.99 -2.98 5.03
CA ALA A 164 5.75 -3.71 5.27
C ALA A 164 5.64 -4.23 6.71
N ALA A 165 6.74 -4.68 7.31
CA ALA A 165 6.77 -5.08 8.72
C ALA A 165 6.35 -3.93 9.65
N GLY A 166 6.83 -2.72 9.40
CA GLY A 166 6.44 -1.53 10.15
C GLY A 166 4.99 -1.10 9.91
N VAL A 167 4.48 -1.26 8.70
CA VAL A 167 3.06 -1.02 8.40
C VAL A 167 2.16 -1.95 9.20
N VAL A 168 2.48 -3.24 9.27
CA VAL A 168 1.71 -4.21 10.05
C VAL A 168 1.64 -3.82 11.53
N GLU A 169 2.78 -3.41 12.11
CA GLU A 169 2.80 -2.95 13.50
C GLU A 169 2.00 -1.66 13.71
N HIS A 170 2.11 -0.70 12.80
CA HIS A 170 1.32 0.54 12.84
C HIS A 170 -0.18 0.24 12.80
N VAL A 171 -0.64 -0.58 11.86
CA VAL A 171 -2.06 -0.95 11.72
C VAL A 171 -2.56 -1.71 12.93
N ARG A 172 -1.74 -2.60 13.52
CA ARG A 172 -2.08 -3.30 14.77
C ARG A 172 -2.36 -2.32 15.90
N GLN A 173 -1.52 -1.29 16.05
CA GLN A 173 -1.70 -0.25 17.07
C GLN A 173 -2.96 0.59 16.81
N GLU A 174 -3.23 0.97 15.56
CA GLU A 174 -4.44 1.70 15.18
C GLU A 174 -5.71 0.90 15.48
N LEU A 175 -5.73 -0.39 15.16
CA LEU A 175 -6.85 -1.27 15.45
C LEU A 175 -7.06 -1.45 16.96
N ALA A 176 -5.99 -1.60 17.72
CA ALA A 176 -6.07 -1.69 19.18
C ALA A 176 -6.63 -0.39 19.80
N ALA A 177 -6.25 0.77 19.27
CA ALA A 177 -6.79 2.07 19.70
C ALA A 177 -8.29 2.18 19.39
N ARG A 178 -8.74 1.73 18.22
CA ARG A 178 -10.17 1.67 17.85
C ARG A 178 -10.97 0.78 18.79
N ASP A 179 -10.45 -0.42 19.06
CA ASP A 179 -11.10 -1.37 19.97
C ASP A 179 -11.20 -0.82 21.40
N GLY A 180 -10.20 -0.08 21.86
CA GLY A 180 -10.19 0.59 23.16
C GLY A 180 -11.23 1.72 23.25
N ALA A 181 -11.38 2.52 22.18
CA ALA A 181 -12.36 3.61 22.12
C ALA A 181 -13.82 3.12 22.11
N LEU A 182 -14.08 1.93 21.54
CA LEU A 182 -15.41 1.32 21.51
C LEU A 182 -15.86 0.74 22.87
N ARG A 183 -14.92 0.54 23.80
CA ARG A 183 -15.20 -0.04 25.14
C ARG A 183 -15.34 1.02 26.24
N SER A 184 -15.05 2.28 25.94
CA SER A 184 -15.15 3.42 26.87
C SER A 184 -16.43 4.24 26.67
#